data_97fe523f2b2c4d73babb21966e683706
#
_entry.id   97fe523f2b2c4d73babb21966e683706
#
_cell.length_a   1.000
_cell.length_b   1.000
_cell.length_c   1.000
_cell.angle_alpha   90.00
_cell.angle_beta   90.00
_cell.angle_gamma   90.00
#
_symmetry.space_group_name_H-M   'P 1'
#
loop_
_entity.id
_entity.type
_entity.pdbx_description
1 polymer ?
#
loop_
_entity_poly.entity_id
_entity_poly.type
_entity_poly.pdbx_seq_one_letter_code
_entity_poly.pdbx_strand_id
1 'polypeptide(L)'
;MINDREDWTEMEHEKADIKKRMQYILNMRPVFNKEALFSDGTEYYRTPAEPKAGDTVTIKFRTQRNNVDSVYLVSQEQRVQMEICGTENGFDYYSAQVTIGEDIFRYYFEIQYGWVTCYYNNQGVCMKHEGRMDFEIYPGFDTPKWAKGAVMYQIYVDRFLNGDPTNDVVTGEYHYIGDKSVQVEQWNKIPAVMGVREFYGGDLQGIMNKLDYLQDLGVEVIYLNPIFVSPSNHKYDCQDYDYVDPHYGRIVEDCNEGILLGDDDDNSHAWKYIKRVTDKKNLEASNELFAKLTAEIHRRGMKIILDGVFNHCGSFNKWMDRERIYENQEGYPKGAYVSADSPYRNFFSFNDPNAWPYNTSYDGWWAHDTLPKLNYEGSRELYDYILRVGQKWVSAPYNVDGWRLDVAADLGHSNDFNHQFWKDFRKAVKAANPNAIILAEHYGNPEGWLKGDEWDTVMNYDAFMEPLTWFLTGMEKHSDEYREDLLGNSEAFIGAMKTHMRALHMSALQTAMNELSNHDHSRFLTRTNHRVGRISYAGPEAASEGVNPAVMREAVTI
;
A
#
# COMPACT_ATOMS: atom_id res chain seq x y z
N MET A 1 -43.97 -51.08 -59.83
CA MET A 1 -43.60 -51.46 -58.47
C MET A 1 -42.16 -51.96 -58.43
N ILE A 2 -41.23 -51.18 -58.85
CA ILE A 2 -39.78 -51.49 -58.75
C ILE A 2 -39.05 -50.19 -58.59
N ASN A 3 -39.18 -49.50 -57.47
CA ASN A 3 -38.25 -48.39 -57.11
C ASN A 3 -38.19 -48.08 -55.60
N ASP A 4 -39.12 -48.64 -54.82
CA ASP A 4 -39.19 -48.31 -53.42
C ASP A 4 -38.15 -49.03 -52.53
N ARG A 5 -37.55 -50.11 -53.01
CA ARG A 5 -36.54 -50.89 -52.24
C ARG A 5 -35.12 -50.40 -52.41
N GLU A 6 -34.79 -49.82 -53.54
CA GLU A 6 -33.44 -49.22 -53.74
C GLU A 6 -33.32 -47.90 -52.99
N ASP A 7 -34.36 -47.04 -52.95
CA ASP A 7 -34.38 -45.83 -52.21
C ASP A 7 -34.25 -46.02 -50.67
N TRP A 8 -34.85 -47.11 -50.16
CA TRP A 8 -34.74 -47.40 -48.71
C TRP A 8 -33.34 -47.88 -48.32
N THR A 9 -32.65 -48.65 -49.19
CA THR A 9 -31.29 -49.12 -48.95
C THR A 9 -30.27 -48.02 -49.07
N GLU A 10 -30.39 -47.07 -50.00
CA GLU A 10 -29.54 -45.88 -50.07
C GLU A 10 -29.71 -44.96 -48.83
N MET A 11 -30.94 -44.73 -48.42
CA MET A 11 -31.24 -43.89 -47.23
C MET A 11 -30.75 -44.56 -45.94
N GLU A 12 -30.75 -45.88 -45.79
CA GLU A 12 -30.17 -46.58 -44.64
C GLU A 12 -28.63 -46.52 -44.66
N HIS A 13 -28.01 -46.62 -45.83
CA HIS A 13 -26.57 -46.46 -45.99
C HIS A 13 -26.12 -45.03 -45.66
N GLU A 14 -26.86 -44.01 -46.08
CA GLU A 14 -26.58 -42.60 -45.78
C GLU A 14 -26.72 -42.31 -44.29
N LYS A 15 -27.76 -42.83 -43.64
CA LYS A 15 -27.94 -42.74 -42.18
C LYS A 15 -26.82 -43.43 -41.40
N ALA A 16 -26.36 -44.60 -41.87
CA ALA A 16 -25.27 -45.34 -41.26
C ALA A 16 -23.92 -44.58 -41.39
N ASP A 17 -23.70 -43.91 -42.52
CA ASP A 17 -22.49 -43.13 -42.77
C ASP A 17 -22.50 -41.81 -41.96
N ILE A 18 -23.64 -41.15 -41.85
CA ILE A 18 -23.83 -39.99 -40.96
C ILE A 18 -23.59 -40.39 -39.51
N LYS A 19 -24.11 -41.53 -39.07
CA LYS A 19 -23.89 -42.02 -37.70
C LYS A 19 -22.42 -42.33 -37.43
N LYS A 20 -21.70 -42.95 -38.40
CA LYS A 20 -20.25 -43.17 -38.30
C LYS A 20 -19.47 -41.88 -38.27
N ARG A 21 -19.82 -40.90 -39.10
CA ARG A 21 -19.18 -39.58 -39.10
C ARG A 21 -19.44 -38.83 -37.78
N MET A 22 -20.67 -38.87 -37.27
CA MET A 22 -20.99 -38.30 -35.96
C MET A 22 -20.19 -38.97 -34.84
N GLN A 23 -20.07 -40.30 -34.86
CA GLN A 23 -19.33 -41.04 -33.86
C GLN A 23 -17.82 -40.78 -33.96
N TYR A 24 -17.30 -40.59 -35.17
CA TYR A 24 -15.92 -40.17 -35.41
C TYR A 24 -15.68 -38.75 -34.87
N ILE A 25 -16.57 -37.78 -35.15
CA ILE A 25 -16.50 -36.42 -34.63
C ILE A 25 -16.60 -36.39 -33.11
N LEU A 26 -17.48 -37.19 -32.51
CA LEU A 26 -17.63 -37.29 -31.05
C LEU A 26 -16.40 -37.91 -30.37
N ASN A 27 -15.64 -38.73 -31.09
CA ASN A 27 -14.41 -39.35 -30.60
C ASN A 27 -13.16 -38.54 -30.97
N MET A 28 -13.29 -37.48 -31.77
CA MET A 28 -12.17 -36.57 -32.06
C MET A 28 -11.78 -35.84 -30.80
N ARG A 29 -10.53 -35.99 -30.41
CA ARG A 29 -9.96 -35.22 -29.32
C ARG A 29 -9.88 -33.76 -29.72
N PRO A 30 -10.32 -32.81 -28.86
CA PRO A 30 -10.16 -31.39 -29.12
C PRO A 30 -8.68 -31.01 -29.33
N VAL A 31 -8.42 -30.02 -30.19
CA VAL A 31 -7.07 -29.45 -30.34
C VAL A 31 -6.60 -28.93 -28.98
N PHE A 32 -5.34 -29.18 -28.67
CA PHE A 32 -4.77 -28.75 -27.41
C PHE A 32 -4.89 -27.22 -27.22
N ASN A 33 -5.64 -26.83 -26.21
CA ASN A 33 -5.94 -25.43 -25.89
C ASN A 33 -5.13 -24.99 -24.67
N LYS A 34 -4.00 -24.30 -24.91
CA LYS A 34 -3.13 -23.81 -23.87
C LYS A 34 -3.76 -22.68 -23.04
N GLU A 35 -4.66 -21.90 -23.65
CA GLU A 35 -5.35 -20.79 -22.98
C GLU A 35 -6.37 -21.24 -21.92
N ALA A 36 -6.78 -22.50 -21.98
CA ALA A 36 -7.68 -23.09 -20.98
C ALA A 36 -6.96 -23.59 -19.73
N LEU A 37 -5.63 -23.71 -19.78
CA LEU A 37 -4.81 -24.14 -18.64
C LEU A 37 -4.75 -23.03 -17.61
N PHE A 38 -5.14 -23.32 -16.36
CA PHE A 38 -5.14 -22.31 -15.32
C PHE A 38 -5.08 -22.90 -13.90
N SER A 39 -4.30 -22.27 -13.06
CA SER A 39 -4.32 -22.37 -11.60
C SER A 39 -3.70 -21.10 -11.03
N ASP A 40 -4.07 -20.78 -9.79
CA ASP A 40 -3.48 -19.68 -9.03
C ASP A 40 -3.44 -20.01 -7.53
N GLY A 41 -3.09 -19.03 -6.70
CA GLY A 41 -3.04 -19.19 -5.25
C GLY A 41 -4.32 -18.80 -4.52
N THR A 42 -5.44 -18.58 -5.22
CA THR A 42 -6.73 -18.24 -4.58
C THR A 42 -7.34 -19.45 -3.86
N GLU A 43 -8.25 -19.20 -2.92
CA GLU A 43 -8.96 -20.24 -2.18
C GLU A 43 -9.69 -21.25 -3.09
N TYR A 44 -10.08 -20.83 -4.30
CA TYR A 44 -10.72 -21.72 -5.27
C TYR A 44 -9.77 -22.79 -5.82
N TYR A 45 -8.50 -22.44 -6.04
CA TYR A 45 -7.47 -23.33 -6.58
C TYR A 45 -6.51 -23.90 -5.53
N ARG A 46 -6.47 -23.32 -4.33
CA ARG A 46 -5.61 -23.75 -3.23
C ARG A 46 -6.35 -23.64 -1.89
N THR A 47 -6.76 -24.73 -1.30
CA THR A 47 -7.55 -24.76 -0.07
C THR A 47 -6.86 -25.55 1.05
N PRO A 48 -6.51 -24.93 2.19
CA PRO A 48 -6.59 -23.51 2.46
C PRO A 48 -5.60 -22.69 1.62
N ALA A 49 -5.95 -21.43 1.28
CA ALA A 49 -5.08 -20.55 0.50
C ALA A 49 -3.83 -20.11 1.29
N GLU A 50 -3.96 -19.98 2.59
CA GLU A 50 -2.91 -19.54 3.53
C GLU A 50 -2.67 -20.64 4.58
N PRO A 51 -2.00 -21.74 4.22
CA PRO A 51 -1.79 -22.87 5.12
C PRO A 51 -0.68 -22.59 6.13
N LYS A 52 -0.78 -23.30 7.26
CA LYS A 52 0.30 -23.40 8.25
C LYS A 52 1.09 -24.68 8.04
N ALA A 53 2.27 -24.75 8.66
CA ALA A 53 3.02 -25.99 8.72
C ALA A 53 2.18 -27.11 9.34
N GLY A 54 2.19 -28.29 8.73
CA GLY A 54 1.37 -29.44 9.09
C GLY A 54 0.00 -29.52 8.41
N ASP A 55 -0.46 -28.45 7.76
CA ASP A 55 -1.74 -28.46 7.05
C ASP A 55 -1.67 -29.30 5.77
N THR A 56 -2.78 -29.97 5.46
CA THR A 56 -2.99 -30.60 4.16
C THR A 56 -3.71 -29.64 3.23
N VAL A 57 -3.08 -29.32 2.11
CA VAL A 57 -3.58 -28.39 1.10
C VAL A 57 -4.07 -29.14 -0.11
N THR A 58 -5.29 -28.85 -0.55
CA THR A 58 -5.82 -29.29 -1.84
C THR A 58 -5.49 -28.27 -2.92
N ILE A 59 -4.72 -28.67 -3.92
CA ILE A 59 -4.33 -27.82 -5.06
C ILE A 59 -5.11 -28.29 -6.28
N LYS A 60 -5.74 -27.35 -7.00
CA LYS A 60 -6.53 -27.59 -8.21
C LYS A 60 -5.86 -27.02 -9.46
N PHE A 61 -6.14 -27.64 -10.60
CA PHE A 61 -5.72 -27.18 -11.91
C PHE A 61 -6.87 -27.34 -12.91
N ARG A 62 -7.06 -26.37 -13.79
CA ARG A 62 -8.12 -26.34 -14.80
C ARG A 62 -7.56 -26.59 -16.19
N THR A 63 -8.28 -27.38 -17.01
CA THR A 63 -8.02 -27.56 -18.44
C THR A 63 -9.33 -27.43 -19.20
N GLN A 64 -9.29 -27.29 -20.54
CA GLN A 64 -10.49 -27.52 -21.34
C GLN A 64 -10.95 -28.98 -21.20
N ARG A 65 -12.26 -29.21 -21.28
CA ARG A 65 -12.84 -30.53 -21.13
C ARG A 65 -12.24 -31.52 -22.14
N ASN A 66 -11.81 -32.70 -21.64
CA ASN A 66 -11.22 -33.80 -22.44
C ASN A 66 -10.05 -33.34 -23.35
N ASN A 67 -9.20 -32.44 -22.85
CA ASN A 67 -8.18 -31.77 -23.66
C ASN A 67 -6.75 -32.24 -23.37
N VAL A 68 -6.48 -32.84 -22.21
CA VAL A 68 -5.14 -33.31 -21.82
C VAL A 68 -5.16 -34.79 -21.42
N ASP A 69 -4.01 -35.49 -21.48
CA ASP A 69 -3.89 -36.90 -21.08
C ASP A 69 -3.74 -37.04 -19.57
N SER A 70 -2.91 -36.16 -18.97
CA SER A 70 -2.64 -36.17 -17.55
C SER A 70 -2.11 -34.82 -17.09
N VAL A 71 -2.35 -34.54 -15.83
CA VAL A 71 -1.81 -33.37 -15.09
C VAL A 71 -1.07 -33.90 -13.88
N TYR A 72 0.12 -33.36 -13.62
CA TYR A 72 0.92 -33.70 -12.45
C TYR A 72 1.21 -32.43 -11.67
N LEU A 73 1.05 -32.51 -10.37
CA LEU A 73 1.61 -31.55 -9.42
C LEU A 73 3.05 -31.98 -9.11
N VAL A 74 4.00 -31.12 -9.35
CA VAL A 74 5.43 -31.41 -9.15
C VAL A 74 6.01 -30.45 -8.15
N SER A 75 6.67 -30.96 -7.13
CA SER A 75 7.46 -30.21 -6.15
C SER A 75 8.89 -30.76 -6.09
N GLN A 76 9.74 -30.18 -5.26
CA GLN A 76 11.09 -30.69 -5.05
C GLN A 76 11.12 -32.13 -4.51
N GLU A 77 10.11 -32.53 -3.74
CA GLU A 77 10.06 -33.81 -3.04
C GLU A 77 9.25 -34.88 -3.79
N GLN A 78 8.29 -34.48 -4.62
CA GLN A 78 7.34 -35.43 -5.20
C GLN A 78 6.76 -34.95 -6.54
N ARG A 79 6.35 -35.92 -7.33
CA ARG A 79 5.54 -35.76 -8.54
C ARG A 79 4.26 -36.58 -8.40
N VAL A 80 3.15 -35.89 -8.21
CA VAL A 80 1.85 -36.50 -7.91
C VAL A 80 0.95 -36.33 -9.12
N GLN A 81 0.38 -37.45 -9.64
CA GLN A 81 -0.64 -37.39 -10.66
C GLN A 81 -1.93 -36.85 -10.05
N MET A 82 -2.48 -35.82 -10.69
CA MET A 82 -3.73 -35.19 -10.25
C MET A 82 -4.92 -35.93 -10.83
N GLU A 83 -5.99 -36.07 -10.06
CA GLU A 83 -7.23 -36.72 -10.46
C GLU A 83 -8.30 -35.69 -10.83
N ILE A 84 -9.19 -36.05 -11.77
CA ILE A 84 -10.34 -35.20 -12.12
C ILE A 84 -11.29 -35.17 -10.91
N CYS A 85 -11.49 -33.97 -10.36
CA CYS A 85 -12.38 -33.70 -9.23
C CYS A 85 -13.72 -33.05 -9.64
N GLY A 86 -13.85 -32.63 -10.90
CA GLY A 86 -15.09 -32.05 -11.43
C GLY A 86 -14.98 -31.63 -12.89
N THR A 87 -16.15 -31.44 -13.50
CA THR A 87 -16.26 -30.87 -14.86
C THR A 87 -17.39 -29.84 -14.85
N GLU A 88 -17.06 -28.60 -15.18
CA GLU A 88 -18.00 -27.49 -15.15
C GLU A 88 -17.69 -26.49 -16.27
N ASN A 89 -18.73 -25.92 -16.89
CA ASN A 89 -18.62 -24.84 -17.89
C ASN A 89 -17.64 -25.12 -19.05
N GLY A 90 -17.50 -26.40 -19.45
CA GLY A 90 -16.59 -26.79 -20.52
C GLY A 90 -15.14 -27.00 -20.10
N PHE A 91 -14.86 -27.04 -18.81
CA PHE A 91 -13.55 -27.28 -18.23
C PHE A 91 -13.54 -28.54 -17.36
N ASP A 92 -12.41 -29.24 -17.35
CA ASP A 92 -12.09 -30.27 -16.37
C ASP A 92 -11.19 -29.69 -15.30
N TYR A 93 -11.50 -30.01 -14.04
CA TYR A 93 -10.72 -29.64 -12.87
C TYR A 93 -10.03 -30.86 -12.29
N TYR A 94 -8.73 -30.73 -12.09
CA TYR A 94 -7.89 -31.75 -11.47
C TYR A 94 -7.51 -31.30 -10.05
N SER A 95 -7.30 -32.25 -9.14
CA SER A 95 -6.84 -31.95 -7.78
C SER A 95 -5.81 -32.95 -7.29
N ALA A 96 -4.93 -32.46 -6.40
CA ALA A 96 -4.05 -33.28 -5.59
C ALA A 96 -3.97 -32.68 -4.18
N GLN A 97 -3.61 -33.51 -3.20
CA GLN A 97 -3.36 -33.10 -1.83
C GLN A 97 -1.87 -33.18 -1.51
N VAL A 98 -1.36 -32.18 -0.80
CA VAL A 98 0.01 -32.12 -0.32
C VAL A 98 0.01 -31.65 1.13
N THR A 99 0.95 -32.16 1.95
CA THR A 99 1.16 -31.67 3.30
C THR A 99 2.28 -30.63 3.30
N ILE A 100 2.03 -29.48 3.90
CA ILE A 100 2.99 -28.36 3.96
C ILE A 100 3.92 -28.58 5.15
N GLY A 101 5.24 -28.49 4.90
CA GLY A 101 6.27 -28.53 5.93
C GLY A 101 6.51 -27.16 6.59
N GLU A 102 7.62 -27.04 7.30
CA GLU A 102 8.08 -25.77 7.90
C GLU A 102 8.71 -24.83 6.86
N ASP A 103 9.30 -25.40 5.80
CA ASP A 103 9.99 -24.67 4.75
C ASP A 103 9.04 -24.23 3.64
N ILE A 104 9.50 -23.29 2.81
CA ILE A 104 8.75 -22.79 1.65
C ILE A 104 8.47 -23.95 0.71
N PHE A 105 7.20 -24.21 0.45
CA PHE A 105 6.77 -25.25 -0.48
C PHE A 105 6.67 -24.69 -1.89
N ARG A 106 7.51 -25.22 -2.82
CA ARG A 106 7.56 -24.81 -4.23
C ARG A 106 6.96 -25.87 -5.11
N TYR A 107 6.09 -25.46 -6.05
CA TYR A 107 5.43 -26.38 -6.97
C TYR A 107 5.11 -25.74 -8.32
N TYR A 108 4.95 -26.61 -9.31
CA TYR A 108 4.47 -26.29 -10.65
C TYR A 108 3.60 -27.43 -11.16
N PHE A 109 2.97 -27.24 -12.32
CA PHE A 109 2.21 -28.30 -12.98
C PHE A 109 2.92 -28.74 -14.24
N GLU A 110 2.91 -30.06 -14.48
CA GLU A 110 3.34 -30.70 -15.71
C GLU A 110 2.10 -31.26 -16.40
N ILE A 111 1.88 -30.89 -17.65
CA ILE A 111 0.71 -31.23 -18.45
C ILE A 111 1.15 -32.06 -19.66
N GLN A 112 0.53 -33.21 -19.87
CA GLN A 112 0.82 -34.08 -20.99
C GLN A 112 -0.36 -34.15 -21.97
N TYR A 113 -0.05 -34.01 -23.27
CA TYR A 113 -0.97 -34.10 -24.37
C TYR A 113 -0.29 -34.80 -25.54
N GLY A 114 -0.60 -36.08 -25.78
CA GLY A 114 0.07 -36.91 -26.79
C GLY A 114 1.59 -36.93 -26.58
N TRP A 115 2.31 -36.39 -27.55
CA TRP A 115 3.78 -36.25 -27.50
C TRP A 115 4.28 -34.94 -26.91
N VAL A 116 3.36 -34.04 -26.55
CA VAL A 116 3.69 -32.71 -26.02
C VAL A 116 3.64 -32.73 -24.50
N THR A 117 4.71 -32.27 -23.89
CA THR A 117 4.74 -31.91 -22.46
C THR A 117 4.91 -30.41 -22.37
N CYS A 118 4.05 -29.75 -21.61
CA CYS A 118 4.23 -28.36 -21.22
C CYS A 118 4.10 -28.21 -19.71
N TYR A 119 4.48 -27.05 -19.23
CA TYR A 119 4.50 -26.73 -17.82
C TYR A 119 3.62 -25.51 -17.56
N TYR A 120 3.12 -25.40 -16.35
CA TYR A 120 2.39 -24.23 -15.89
C TYR A 120 2.92 -23.82 -14.51
N ASN A 121 3.31 -22.58 -14.39
CA ASN A 121 3.84 -21.97 -13.16
C ASN A 121 3.29 -20.55 -13.00
N ASN A 122 3.88 -19.74 -12.15
CA ASN A 122 3.43 -18.37 -11.87
C ASN A 122 3.48 -17.40 -13.08
N GLN A 123 4.16 -17.80 -14.17
CA GLN A 123 4.12 -17.07 -15.46
C GLN A 123 2.99 -17.55 -16.39
N GLY A 124 2.32 -18.64 -16.05
CA GLY A 124 1.39 -19.34 -16.93
C GLY A 124 2.05 -20.47 -17.68
N VAL A 125 1.59 -20.75 -18.93
CA VAL A 125 2.05 -21.88 -19.74
C VAL A 125 3.45 -21.62 -20.28
N CYS A 126 4.36 -22.60 -20.10
CA CYS A 126 5.70 -22.60 -20.68
C CYS A 126 6.07 -23.98 -21.25
N MET A 127 6.96 -23.98 -22.26
CA MET A 127 7.45 -25.21 -22.88
C MET A 127 8.74 -25.74 -22.23
N LYS A 128 9.36 -24.94 -21.38
CA LYS A 128 10.53 -25.27 -20.59
C LYS A 128 10.31 -24.80 -19.16
N HIS A 129 10.49 -25.69 -18.21
CA HIS A 129 10.38 -25.36 -16.80
C HIS A 129 11.59 -24.52 -16.34
N GLU A 130 11.30 -23.45 -15.61
CA GLU A 130 12.27 -22.59 -14.93
C GLU A 130 11.84 -22.46 -13.47
N GLY A 131 12.58 -23.10 -12.55
CA GLY A 131 12.21 -23.23 -11.13
C GLY A 131 12.03 -21.92 -10.36
N ARG A 132 12.66 -20.82 -10.81
CA ARG A 132 12.46 -19.48 -10.24
C ARG A 132 11.03 -18.93 -10.42
N MET A 133 10.22 -19.59 -11.27
CA MET A 133 8.86 -19.19 -11.59
C MET A 133 7.82 -20.13 -10.98
N ASP A 134 8.24 -21.04 -10.13
CA ASP A 134 7.32 -21.95 -9.45
C ASP A 134 6.39 -21.19 -8.50
N PHE A 135 5.21 -21.74 -8.27
CA PHE A 135 4.34 -21.26 -7.21
C PHE A 135 5.01 -21.50 -5.86
N GLU A 136 4.86 -20.55 -4.95
CA GLU A 136 5.39 -20.66 -3.60
C GLU A 136 4.26 -20.58 -2.56
N ILE A 137 4.39 -21.37 -1.52
CA ILE A 137 3.58 -21.30 -0.30
C ILE A 137 4.54 -21.04 0.86
N TYR A 138 4.31 -19.93 1.55
CA TYR A 138 5.02 -19.59 2.77
C TYR A 138 4.16 -20.03 3.95
N PRO A 139 4.56 -21.09 4.71
CA PRO A 139 3.75 -21.62 5.79
C PRO A 139 3.51 -20.57 6.88
N GLY A 140 2.24 -20.33 7.22
CA GLY A 140 1.87 -19.33 8.21
C GLY A 140 1.86 -17.88 7.75
N PHE A 141 2.12 -17.61 6.48
CA PHE A 141 1.90 -16.28 5.92
C PHE A 141 0.40 -16.08 5.66
N ASP A 142 -0.24 -15.44 6.60
CA ASP A 142 -1.64 -15.06 6.51
C ASP A 142 -1.81 -13.54 6.52
N THR A 143 -2.78 -13.05 5.76
CA THR A 143 -3.14 -11.64 5.71
C THR A 143 -4.54 -11.43 6.27
N PRO A 144 -4.84 -10.25 6.85
CA PRO A 144 -6.17 -9.99 7.41
C PRO A 144 -7.27 -10.16 6.37
N LYS A 145 -8.26 -11.00 6.65
CA LYS A 145 -9.35 -11.30 5.70
C LYS A 145 -10.12 -10.06 5.27
N TRP A 146 -10.29 -9.10 6.18
CA TRP A 146 -10.99 -7.86 5.92
C TRP A 146 -10.29 -6.98 4.87
N ALA A 147 -8.96 -7.12 4.70
CA ALA A 147 -8.17 -6.31 3.77
C ALA A 147 -8.20 -6.84 2.33
N LYS A 148 -8.62 -8.11 2.13
CA LYS A 148 -8.64 -8.72 0.80
C LYS A 148 -9.74 -8.14 -0.08
N GLY A 149 -9.35 -7.39 -1.10
CA GLY A 149 -10.26 -6.73 -2.03
C GLY A 149 -11.08 -5.58 -1.43
N ALA A 150 -10.69 -5.07 -0.26
CA ALA A 150 -11.38 -4.00 0.42
C ALA A 150 -11.29 -2.66 -0.32
N VAL A 151 -12.40 -1.91 -0.36
CA VAL A 151 -12.44 -0.57 -0.93
C VAL A 151 -11.87 0.43 0.08
N MET A 152 -10.70 0.98 -0.25
CA MET A 152 -9.97 1.90 0.62
C MET A 152 -10.09 3.34 0.11
N TYR A 153 -10.27 4.30 1.04
CA TYR A 153 -10.27 5.73 0.75
C TYR A 153 -9.15 6.41 1.53
N GLN A 154 -8.18 6.99 0.80
CA GLN A 154 -7.11 7.78 1.38
C GLN A 154 -7.58 9.19 1.69
N ILE A 155 -7.31 9.67 2.91
CA ILE A 155 -7.64 11.02 3.35
C ILE A 155 -6.36 11.79 3.70
N TYR A 156 -6.07 12.83 2.92
CA TYR A 156 -5.15 13.89 3.29
C TYR A 156 -5.92 14.86 4.18
N VAL A 157 -5.72 14.79 5.49
CA VAL A 157 -6.63 15.38 6.50
C VAL A 157 -6.84 16.87 6.32
N ASP A 158 -5.75 17.66 6.19
CA ASP A 158 -5.82 19.12 5.96
C ASP A 158 -6.69 19.51 4.74
N ARG A 159 -6.83 18.61 3.76
CA ARG A 159 -7.49 18.86 2.48
C ARG A 159 -8.83 18.13 2.34
N PHE A 160 -9.44 17.66 3.43
CA PHE A 160 -10.68 16.89 3.37
C PHE A 160 -11.91 17.72 3.77
N LEU A 161 -12.00 18.14 5.02
CA LEU A 161 -13.07 19.01 5.54
C LEU A 161 -12.66 19.64 6.85
N ASN A 162 -12.83 20.96 6.99
CA ASN A 162 -12.75 21.66 8.26
C ASN A 162 -14.02 21.41 9.06
N GLY A 163 -13.92 20.72 10.17
CA GLY A 163 -15.04 20.39 11.06
C GLY A 163 -15.04 21.20 12.36
N ASP A 164 -13.89 21.76 12.75
CA ASP A 164 -13.71 22.59 13.94
C ASP A 164 -12.71 23.75 13.67
N PRO A 165 -13.20 24.92 13.23
CA PRO A 165 -12.31 26.05 12.91
C PRO A 165 -11.51 26.60 14.11
N THR A 166 -11.77 26.13 15.32
CA THR A 166 -11.05 26.60 16.53
C THR A 166 -9.66 25.98 16.65
N ASN A 167 -9.40 24.89 15.91
CA ASN A 167 -8.08 24.24 15.89
C ASN A 167 -7.22 24.65 14.69
N ASP A 168 -7.70 25.48 13.77
CA ASP A 168 -6.98 25.89 12.57
C ASP A 168 -5.61 26.48 12.88
N VAL A 169 -4.62 26.13 12.06
CA VAL A 169 -3.34 26.84 12.00
C VAL A 169 -3.58 28.26 11.50
N VAL A 170 -3.13 29.26 12.24
CA VAL A 170 -3.29 30.66 11.86
C VAL A 170 -2.09 31.18 11.08
N THR A 171 -2.29 32.21 10.27
CA THR A 171 -1.20 32.85 9.51
C THR A 171 -0.16 33.43 10.48
N GLY A 172 1.12 33.08 10.30
CA GLY A 172 2.23 33.53 11.14
C GLY A 172 2.35 32.78 12.46
N GLU A 173 1.67 31.66 12.65
CA GLU A 173 1.74 30.90 13.91
C GLU A 173 3.16 30.40 14.20
N TYR A 174 3.89 29.98 13.17
CA TYR A 174 5.32 29.60 13.20
C TYR A 174 5.95 29.78 11.83
N HIS A 175 7.28 29.65 11.78
CA HIS A 175 8.08 29.68 10.55
C HIS A 175 8.44 28.26 10.12
N TYR A 176 8.25 27.92 8.84
CA TYR A 176 8.55 26.60 8.30
C TYR A 176 9.04 26.70 6.86
N ILE A 177 10.21 26.11 6.55
CA ILE A 177 10.83 26.09 5.22
C ILE A 177 10.81 27.49 4.55
N GLY A 178 11.51 28.43 5.18
CA GLY A 178 11.81 29.76 4.60
C GLY A 178 10.69 30.79 4.64
N ASP A 179 9.52 30.48 5.25
CA ASP A 179 8.43 31.45 5.43
C ASP A 179 7.46 31.00 6.54
N LYS A 180 6.49 31.83 6.87
CA LYS A 180 5.50 31.58 7.93
C LYS A 180 4.37 30.68 7.44
N SER A 181 3.71 30.01 8.39
CA SER A 181 2.44 29.29 8.16
C SER A 181 1.38 30.24 7.61
N VAL A 182 0.51 29.72 6.74
CA VAL A 182 -0.57 30.48 6.09
C VAL A 182 -1.88 29.74 6.26
N GLN A 183 -2.85 30.37 6.90
CA GLN A 183 -4.23 29.93 6.91
C GLN A 183 -4.89 30.24 5.56
N VAL A 184 -5.47 29.26 4.91
CA VAL A 184 -6.17 29.43 3.64
C VAL A 184 -7.63 29.77 3.91
N GLU A 185 -8.04 30.99 3.54
CA GLU A 185 -9.42 31.46 3.74
C GLU A 185 -10.44 30.87 2.78
N GLN A 186 -10.00 30.53 1.55
CA GLN A 186 -10.88 30.03 0.49
C GLN A 186 -10.53 28.57 0.17
N TRP A 187 -11.44 27.66 0.49
CA TRP A 187 -11.27 26.23 0.26
C TRP A 187 -10.91 25.85 -1.19
N ASN A 188 -11.38 26.59 -2.18
CA ASN A 188 -11.13 26.35 -3.58
C ASN A 188 -9.86 27.01 -4.13
N LYS A 189 -9.04 27.62 -3.29
CA LYS A 189 -7.73 28.14 -3.68
C LYS A 189 -6.87 26.98 -4.22
N ILE A 190 -6.18 27.23 -5.34
CA ILE A 190 -5.16 26.30 -5.83
C ILE A 190 -3.93 26.38 -4.91
N PRO A 191 -3.39 25.24 -4.42
CA PRO A 191 -2.20 25.24 -3.58
C PRO A 191 -1.01 25.89 -4.27
N ALA A 192 -0.19 26.62 -3.52
CA ALA A 192 1.06 27.19 -4.03
C ALA A 192 2.10 26.08 -4.33
N VAL A 193 3.14 26.40 -5.09
CA VAL A 193 4.27 25.48 -5.37
C VAL A 193 4.91 24.98 -4.06
N MET A 194 5.09 25.87 -3.07
CA MET A 194 5.52 25.52 -1.71
C MET A 194 4.32 25.45 -0.76
N GLY A 195 3.29 24.69 -1.13
CA GLY A 195 2.04 24.57 -0.40
C GLY A 195 2.11 23.79 0.91
N VAL A 196 3.29 23.32 1.34
CA VAL A 196 3.47 22.53 2.59
C VAL A 196 3.14 23.31 3.88
N ARG A 197 3.15 24.64 3.81
CA ARG A 197 2.81 25.55 4.91
C ARG A 197 1.48 26.28 4.73
N GLU A 198 0.68 25.92 3.72
CA GLU A 198 -0.68 26.41 3.49
C GLU A 198 -1.70 25.44 4.08
N PHE A 199 -2.46 25.88 5.08
CA PHE A 199 -3.39 25.07 5.82
C PHE A 199 -4.83 25.39 5.42
N TYR A 200 -5.58 24.38 4.98
CA TYR A 200 -6.99 24.48 4.63
C TYR A 200 -7.89 24.16 5.83
N GLY A 201 -7.32 23.69 6.93
CA GLY A 201 -8.02 23.45 8.17
C GLY A 201 -8.81 22.16 8.24
N GLY A 202 -8.61 21.22 7.32
CA GLY A 202 -9.22 19.89 7.46
C GLY A 202 -8.75 19.18 8.72
N ASP A 203 -9.67 18.47 9.41
CA ASP A 203 -9.44 17.89 10.73
C ASP A 203 -10.20 16.58 10.98
N LEU A 204 -9.98 15.96 12.14
CA LEU A 204 -10.65 14.70 12.53
C LEU A 204 -12.15 14.88 12.75
N GLN A 205 -12.60 16.06 13.18
CA GLN A 205 -14.02 16.35 13.30
C GLN A 205 -14.69 16.41 11.93
N GLY A 206 -14.02 16.96 10.93
CA GLY A 206 -14.46 16.95 9.54
C GLY A 206 -14.61 15.55 8.98
N ILE A 207 -13.64 14.65 9.27
CA ILE A 207 -13.76 13.24 8.91
C ILE A 207 -14.97 12.62 9.58
N MET A 208 -15.15 12.85 10.90
CA MET A 208 -16.29 12.34 11.65
C MET A 208 -17.62 12.80 11.04
N ASN A 209 -17.72 14.05 10.62
CA ASN A 209 -18.90 14.63 9.97
C ASN A 209 -19.19 14.03 8.59
N LYS A 210 -18.23 13.35 7.97
CA LYS A 210 -18.33 12.75 6.63
C LYS A 210 -18.39 11.22 6.64
N LEU A 211 -18.48 10.57 7.79
CA LEU A 211 -18.50 9.10 7.85
C LEU A 211 -19.71 8.50 7.13
N ASP A 212 -20.88 9.15 7.17
CA ASP A 212 -22.05 8.68 6.43
C ASP A 212 -21.83 8.77 4.90
N TYR A 213 -21.23 9.87 4.43
CA TYR A 213 -20.84 10.01 3.02
C TYR A 213 -19.86 8.93 2.58
N LEU A 214 -18.84 8.63 3.38
CA LEU A 214 -17.86 7.58 3.08
C LEU A 214 -18.51 6.19 3.05
N GLN A 215 -19.40 5.92 3.99
CA GLN A 215 -20.16 4.66 4.03
C GLN A 215 -21.08 4.52 2.82
N ASP A 216 -21.81 5.56 2.44
CA ASP A 216 -22.70 5.58 1.27
C ASP A 216 -21.91 5.42 -0.05
N LEU A 217 -20.66 5.89 -0.08
CA LEU A 217 -19.73 5.69 -1.21
C LEU A 217 -19.25 4.23 -1.30
N GLY A 218 -19.47 3.40 -0.29
CA GLY A 218 -19.03 2.01 -0.23
C GLY A 218 -17.59 1.84 0.29
N VAL A 219 -17.07 2.84 1.02
CA VAL A 219 -15.73 2.74 1.64
C VAL A 219 -15.78 1.73 2.77
N GLU A 220 -14.83 0.80 2.75
CA GLU A 220 -14.65 -0.23 3.76
C GLU A 220 -13.46 0.08 4.69
N VAL A 221 -12.46 0.79 4.17
CA VAL A 221 -11.25 1.15 4.93
C VAL A 221 -10.90 2.62 4.71
N ILE A 222 -10.66 3.34 5.79
CA ILE A 222 -10.13 4.70 5.75
C ILE A 222 -8.62 4.63 5.99
N TYR A 223 -7.83 5.14 5.03
CA TYR A 223 -6.41 5.35 5.21
C TYR A 223 -6.14 6.84 5.45
N LEU A 224 -5.61 7.18 6.62
CA LEU A 224 -5.21 8.54 6.93
C LEU A 224 -3.73 8.76 6.61
N ASN A 225 -3.43 9.79 5.81
CA ASN A 225 -2.08 10.37 5.79
C ASN A 225 -1.66 10.71 7.22
N PRO A 226 -0.36 10.95 7.52
CA PRO A 226 0.11 11.15 8.88
C PRO A 226 -0.73 12.15 9.67
N ILE A 227 -1.02 11.82 10.93
CA ILE A 227 -1.86 12.64 11.82
C ILE A 227 -1.15 13.08 13.10
N PHE A 228 0.09 12.65 13.29
CA PHE A 228 0.86 12.98 14.49
C PHE A 228 1.31 14.45 14.48
N VAL A 229 1.64 14.99 15.67
CA VAL A 229 2.11 16.37 15.78
C VAL A 229 3.22 16.64 14.77
N SER A 230 3.09 17.72 13.99
CA SER A 230 3.96 17.99 12.85
C SER A 230 3.73 19.41 12.31
N PRO A 231 4.78 20.15 11.89
CA PRO A 231 4.64 21.54 11.44
C PRO A 231 4.10 21.67 10.01
N SER A 232 4.22 20.65 9.17
CA SER A 232 3.67 20.70 7.83
C SER A 232 2.19 20.31 7.77
N ASN A 233 1.52 20.66 6.69
CA ASN A 233 0.17 20.18 6.43
C ASN A 233 0.11 18.70 6.01
N HIS A 234 1.21 18.14 5.47
CA HIS A 234 1.32 16.72 5.09
C HIS A 234 1.73 15.79 6.24
N LYS A 235 2.37 16.35 7.27
CA LYS A 235 2.79 15.68 8.52
C LYS A 235 3.75 14.51 8.40
N TYR A 236 4.48 14.39 7.27
CA TYR A 236 5.59 13.43 7.13
C TYR A 236 6.85 13.83 7.88
N ASP A 237 6.88 15.00 8.48
CA ASP A 237 7.92 15.55 9.34
C ASP A 237 7.51 15.49 10.83
N CYS A 238 7.28 14.26 11.31
CA CYS A 238 6.71 13.98 12.62
C CYS A 238 7.50 14.65 13.76
N GLN A 239 6.79 15.36 14.63
CA GLN A 239 7.30 16.05 15.80
C GLN A 239 7.11 15.23 17.09
N ASP A 240 6.01 14.50 17.23
CA ASP A 240 5.74 13.62 18.35
C ASP A 240 4.85 12.43 17.93
N TYR A 241 5.39 11.21 18.00
CA TYR A 241 4.69 9.98 17.63
C TYR A 241 3.64 9.50 18.63
N ASP A 242 3.61 10.10 19.83
CA ASP A 242 2.68 9.69 20.89
C ASP A 242 1.34 10.41 20.83
N TYR A 243 1.23 11.48 20.04
CA TYR A 243 0.06 12.33 20.05
C TYR A 243 -0.38 12.73 18.63
N VAL A 244 -1.70 12.73 18.46
CA VAL A 244 -2.34 13.37 17.31
C VAL A 244 -2.12 14.88 17.39
N ASP A 245 -1.85 15.51 16.25
CA ASP A 245 -1.67 16.95 16.16
C ASP A 245 -2.93 17.70 16.67
N PRO A 246 -2.79 18.62 17.62
CA PRO A 246 -3.93 19.42 18.10
C PRO A 246 -4.64 20.22 17.02
N HIS A 247 -3.96 20.59 15.92
CA HIS A 247 -4.58 21.25 14.77
C HIS A 247 -5.46 20.30 13.93
N TYR A 248 -5.30 18.98 14.09
CA TYR A 248 -6.24 17.98 13.58
C TYR A 248 -7.20 17.48 14.65
N GLY A 249 -6.83 17.67 15.92
CA GLY A 249 -7.54 17.18 17.09
C GLY A 249 -8.36 18.27 17.78
N ARG A 250 -7.98 18.54 19.04
CA ARG A 250 -8.63 19.56 19.89
C ARG A 250 -7.63 20.43 20.60
N ILE A 251 -7.85 21.74 20.51
CA ILE A 251 -7.13 22.73 21.29
C ILE A 251 -8.05 23.16 22.44
N VAL A 252 -7.72 22.77 23.67
CA VAL A 252 -8.48 23.10 24.89
C VAL A 252 -7.79 24.19 25.71
N GLU A 253 -6.48 24.34 25.53
CA GLU A 253 -5.67 25.42 26.10
C GLU A 253 -4.98 26.17 24.96
N ASP A 254 -5.26 27.45 24.81
CA ASP A 254 -4.70 28.33 23.77
C ASP A 254 -4.24 29.66 24.35
N CYS A 255 -3.54 30.46 23.57
CA CYS A 255 -3.24 31.82 23.88
C CYS A 255 -3.64 32.77 22.73
N ASN A 256 -4.04 33.99 23.07
CA ASN A 256 -4.47 34.99 22.08
C ASN A 256 -3.30 35.67 21.36
N GLU A 257 -2.09 35.55 21.92
CA GLU A 257 -0.87 36.18 21.44
C GLU A 257 0.16 35.10 21.06
N GLY A 258 1.28 35.52 20.45
CA GLY A 258 2.41 34.64 20.22
C GLY A 258 2.51 34.08 18.80
N ILE A 259 1.93 34.78 17.80
CA ILE A 259 2.27 34.61 16.39
C ILE A 259 3.56 35.39 16.06
N LEU A 260 4.32 34.93 15.09
CA LEU A 260 5.52 35.60 14.60
C LEU A 260 5.16 36.85 13.78
N LEU A 261 5.65 38.03 14.17
CA LEU A 261 5.34 39.31 13.52
C LEU A 261 6.52 39.81 12.66
N GLY A 262 6.21 40.58 11.62
CA GLY A 262 7.23 41.20 10.76
C GLY A 262 8.22 40.15 10.19
N ASP A 263 9.52 40.39 10.37
CA ASP A 263 10.61 39.53 9.88
C ASP A 263 11.09 38.52 10.94
N ASP A 264 10.35 38.32 12.03
CA ASP A 264 10.68 37.33 13.06
C ASP A 264 10.49 35.91 12.49
N ASP A 265 11.58 35.14 12.44
CA ASP A 265 11.64 33.75 11.97
C ASP A 265 12.11 32.76 13.05
N ASP A 266 12.31 33.24 14.30
CA ASP A 266 12.71 32.41 15.45
C ASP A 266 11.49 31.73 16.08
N ASN A 267 11.36 30.43 15.83
CA ASN A 267 10.26 29.63 16.36
C ASN A 267 10.24 29.52 17.88
N SER A 268 11.33 29.87 18.59
CA SER A 268 11.30 29.96 20.05
C SER A 268 10.40 31.11 20.55
N HIS A 269 10.00 32.02 19.67
CA HIS A 269 9.02 33.08 19.92
C HIS A 269 7.59 32.74 19.48
N ALA A 270 7.39 31.59 18.86
CA ALA A 270 6.09 31.12 18.37
C ALA A 270 5.21 30.58 19.51
N TRP A 271 4.93 31.42 20.51
CA TRP A 271 4.28 30.98 21.76
C TRP A 271 2.93 30.33 21.57
N LYS A 272 2.17 30.77 20.57
CA LYS A 272 0.88 30.15 20.24
C LYS A 272 1.06 28.72 19.78
N TYR A 273 1.96 28.48 18.83
CA TYR A 273 2.28 27.13 18.34
C TYR A 273 2.82 26.25 19.46
N ILE A 274 3.85 26.79 20.21
CA ILE A 274 4.44 26.07 21.35
C ILE A 274 3.33 25.63 22.32
N LYS A 275 2.46 26.56 22.74
CA LYS A 275 1.36 26.25 23.68
C LYS A 275 0.44 25.17 23.13
N ARG A 276 0.08 25.24 21.85
CA ARG A 276 -0.84 24.29 21.21
C ARG A 276 -0.26 22.87 21.14
N VAL A 277 1.03 22.74 20.78
CA VAL A 277 1.66 21.43 20.49
C VAL A 277 2.44 20.81 21.66
N THR A 278 2.65 21.55 22.76
CA THR A 278 3.37 21.04 23.94
C THR A 278 2.49 20.87 25.18
N ASP A 279 1.33 21.53 25.24
CA ASP A 279 0.42 21.38 26.38
C ASP A 279 -0.25 20.01 26.36
N LYS A 280 -0.03 19.24 27.45
CA LYS A 280 -0.55 17.87 27.57
C LYS A 280 -2.06 17.77 27.47
N LYS A 281 -2.81 18.80 27.90
CA LYS A 281 -4.28 18.78 27.78
C LYS A 281 -4.73 18.79 26.32
N ASN A 282 -4.05 19.56 25.46
CA ASN A 282 -4.32 19.59 24.03
C ASN A 282 -3.97 18.23 23.38
N LEU A 283 -2.81 17.69 23.71
CA LEU A 283 -2.31 16.44 23.20
C LEU A 283 -3.23 15.26 23.60
N GLU A 284 -3.64 15.20 24.86
CA GLU A 284 -4.55 14.16 25.38
C GLU A 284 -5.97 14.31 24.81
N ALA A 285 -6.51 15.53 24.72
CA ALA A 285 -7.81 15.80 24.12
C ALA A 285 -7.86 15.41 22.63
N SER A 286 -6.76 15.59 21.91
CA SER A 286 -6.62 15.18 20.51
C SER A 286 -6.60 13.67 20.36
N ASN A 287 -5.85 12.97 21.21
CA ASN A 287 -5.85 11.51 21.27
C ASN A 287 -7.24 10.94 21.64
N GLU A 288 -7.96 11.58 22.57
CA GLU A 288 -9.33 11.18 22.91
C GLU A 288 -10.31 11.35 21.73
N LEU A 289 -10.19 12.45 20.97
CA LEU A 289 -11.01 12.67 19.78
C LEU A 289 -10.73 11.57 18.74
N PHE A 290 -9.46 11.23 18.53
CA PHE A 290 -9.07 10.17 17.61
C PHE A 290 -9.62 8.80 18.04
N ALA A 291 -9.55 8.46 19.32
CA ALA A 291 -10.15 7.22 19.83
C ALA A 291 -11.67 7.18 19.59
N LYS A 292 -12.37 8.31 19.74
CA LYS A 292 -13.79 8.43 19.41
C LYS A 292 -14.06 8.25 17.92
N LEU A 293 -13.24 8.85 17.06
CA LEU A 293 -13.35 8.69 15.60
C LEU A 293 -13.18 7.23 15.20
N THR A 294 -12.17 6.55 15.71
CA THR A 294 -11.92 5.13 15.41
C THR A 294 -13.09 4.25 15.87
N ALA A 295 -13.61 4.48 17.08
CA ALA A 295 -14.78 3.76 17.59
C ALA A 295 -16.01 3.97 16.69
N GLU A 296 -16.21 5.17 16.17
CA GLU A 296 -17.33 5.50 15.29
C GLU A 296 -17.19 4.91 13.88
N ILE A 297 -15.94 4.82 13.35
CA ILE A 297 -15.62 4.11 12.12
C ILE A 297 -15.95 2.62 12.28
N HIS A 298 -15.49 2.00 13.37
CA HIS A 298 -15.78 0.59 13.66
C HIS A 298 -17.27 0.31 13.87
N ARG A 299 -18.01 1.23 14.50
CA ARG A 299 -19.46 1.10 14.69
C ARG A 299 -20.21 1.01 13.35
N ARG A 300 -19.66 1.61 12.31
CA ARG A 300 -20.18 1.54 10.93
C ARG A 300 -19.71 0.30 10.16
N GLY A 301 -18.89 -0.56 10.76
CA GLY A 301 -18.30 -1.74 10.11
C GLY A 301 -17.10 -1.43 9.22
N MET A 302 -16.65 -0.17 9.17
CA MET A 302 -15.44 0.24 8.44
C MET A 302 -14.17 0.00 9.27
N LYS A 303 -13.03 0.05 8.62
CA LYS A 303 -11.68 -0.08 9.17
C LYS A 303 -10.89 1.21 9.01
N ILE A 304 -9.80 1.35 9.77
CA ILE A 304 -8.90 2.50 9.69
C ILE A 304 -7.45 2.06 9.80
N ILE A 305 -6.59 2.60 8.91
CA ILE A 305 -5.14 2.44 8.99
C ILE A 305 -4.46 3.80 9.09
N LEU A 306 -3.32 3.84 9.77
CA LEU A 306 -2.48 5.03 9.95
C LEU A 306 -1.22 4.96 9.10
N ASP A 307 -0.66 6.13 8.82
CA ASP A 307 0.64 6.28 8.18
C ASP A 307 1.76 6.33 9.25
N GLY A 308 2.74 5.46 9.12
CA GLY A 308 3.88 5.34 10.01
C GLY A 308 5.16 5.85 9.36
N VAL A 309 5.55 7.06 9.70
CA VAL A 309 6.77 7.71 9.21
C VAL A 309 7.91 7.40 10.18
N PHE A 310 8.55 6.23 10.02
CA PHE A 310 9.54 5.74 10.99
C PHE A 310 10.98 5.82 10.50
N ASN A 311 11.22 6.13 9.22
CA ASN A 311 12.55 6.27 8.66
C ASN A 311 13.27 7.56 9.15
N HIS A 312 12.53 8.63 9.33
CA HIS A 312 13.01 9.96 9.73
C HIS A 312 11.96 10.64 10.61
N CYS A 313 12.32 11.76 11.22
CA CYS A 313 11.38 12.64 11.90
C CYS A 313 11.50 14.06 11.33
N GLY A 314 10.73 15.02 11.86
CA GLY A 314 10.86 16.43 11.51
C GLY A 314 11.96 17.13 12.29
N SER A 315 12.44 18.27 11.80
CA SER A 315 13.38 19.14 12.53
C SER A 315 12.77 19.74 13.83
N PHE A 316 11.44 19.84 13.88
CA PHE A 316 10.66 20.24 15.06
C PHE A 316 10.52 19.12 16.11
N ASN A 317 10.90 17.88 15.79
CA ASN A 317 10.71 16.73 16.68
C ASN A 317 11.34 16.98 18.05
N LYS A 318 10.61 16.61 19.13
CA LYS A 318 11.05 16.79 20.52
C LYS A 318 12.42 16.18 20.86
N TRP A 319 12.85 15.17 20.09
CA TRP A 319 14.17 14.55 20.27
C TRP A 319 15.28 15.33 19.60
N MET A 320 15.00 16.00 18.48
CA MET A 320 15.95 16.85 17.75
C MET A 320 15.89 18.28 18.30
N ASP A 321 14.70 18.88 18.31
CA ASP A 321 14.39 20.24 18.74
C ASP A 321 15.26 21.31 18.05
N ARG A 322 15.45 21.17 16.73
CA ARG A 322 16.20 22.18 15.94
C ARG A 322 15.54 23.55 16.01
N GLU A 323 14.24 23.58 16.03
CA GLU A 323 13.43 24.81 16.01
C GLU A 323 13.17 25.37 17.42
N ARG A 324 13.75 24.73 18.46
CA ARG A 324 13.75 25.21 19.85
C ARG A 324 12.34 25.36 20.45
N ILE A 325 11.43 24.51 20.03
CA ILE A 325 10.05 24.43 20.49
C ILE A 325 9.98 23.89 21.93
N TYR A 326 10.84 22.94 22.27
CA TYR A 326 10.84 22.22 23.55
C TYR A 326 11.93 22.69 24.54
N GLU A 327 12.94 23.43 24.09
CA GLU A 327 14.15 23.79 24.86
C GLU A 327 13.84 24.34 26.24
N ASN A 328 12.77 25.13 26.36
CA ASN A 328 12.40 25.83 27.58
C ASN A 328 11.04 25.37 28.15
N GLN A 329 10.50 24.25 27.68
CA GLN A 329 9.22 23.74 28.13
C GLN A 329 9.38 22.78 29.31
N GLU A 330 8.57 22.97 30.35
CA GLU A 330 8.59 22.10 31.52
C GLU A 330 8.16 20.66 31.14
N GLY A 331 8.92 19.68 31.62
CA GLY A 331 8.66 18.27 31.36
C GLY A 331 9.24 17.74 30.05
N TYR A 332 9.98 18.56 29.31
CA TYR A 332 10.68 18.12 28.09
C TYR A 332 12.20 18.23 28.28
N PRO A 333 12.98 17.14 28.09
CA PRO A 333 14.44 17.21 28.02
C PRO A 333 14.89 18.06 26.81
N LYS A 334 16.08 18.61 26.87
CA LYS A 334 16.68 19.32 25.72
C LYS A 334 16.88 18.36 24.56
N GLY A 335 16.55 18.78 23.36
CA GLY A 335 16.75 18.03 22.14
C GLY A 335 18.22 17.79 21.78
N ALA A 336 18.48 16.83 20.91
CA ALA A 336 19.83 16.44 20.51
C ALA A 336 20.57 17.55 19.72
N TYR A 337 19.86 18.42 19.02
CA TYR A 337 20.41 19.60 18.38
C TYR A 337 20.93 20.60 19.40
N VAL A 338 20.17 20.79 20.49
CA VAL A 338 20.42 21.84 21.49
C VAL A 338 21.65 21.51 22.35
N SER A 339 21.80 20.25 22.75
CA SER A 339 22.84 19.86 23.74
C SER A 339 23.46 18.50 23.44
N ALA A 340 24.78 18.40 23.61
CA ALA A 340 25.53 17.14 23.59
C ALA A 340 25.11 16.19 24.71
N ASP A 341 24.58 16.71 25.83
CA ASP A 341 24.11 15.91 26.98
C ASP A 341 22.64 15.50 26.87
N SER A 342 22.00 15.74 25.71
CA SER A 342 20.64 15.31 25.46
C SER A 342 20.47 13.79 25.62
N PRO A 343 19.41 13.32 26.30
CA PRO A 343 19.11 11.89 26.33
C PRO A 343 18.84 11.30 24.94
N TYR A 344 18.49 12.15 24.00
CA TYR A 344 18.20 11.77 22.61
C TYR A 344 19.41 11.85 21.67
N ARG A 345 20.61 12.12 22.22
CA ARG A 345 21.83 12.33 21.43
C ARG A 345 22.11 11.21 20.43
N ASN A 346 21.89 9.97 20.84
CA ASN A 346 22.15 8.77 20.03
C ASN A 346 20.98 8.39 19.10
N PHE A 347 19.86 9.10 19.16
CA PHE A 347 18.76 8.89 18.20
C PHE A 347 19.10 9.40 16.81
N PHE A 348 20.19 10.15 16.70
CA PHE A 348 20.70 10.75 15.47
C PHE A 348 22.21 10.54 15.34
N SER A 349 22.69 10.57 14.10
CA SER A 349 24.10 10.58 13.79
C SER A 349 24.57 12.01 13.57
N PHE A 350 25.61 12.43 14.29
CA PHE A 350 26.21 13.76 14.14
C PHE A 350 27.65 13.64 13.66
N ASN A 351 28.00 14.41 12.64
CA ASN A 351 29.31 14.33 11.97
C ASN A 351 30.39 15.20 12.65
N ASP A 352 30.00 16.23 13.43
CA ASP A 352 30.92 17.06 14.19
C ASP A 352 30.59 17.05 15.70
N PRO A 353 31.35 16.35 16.53
CA PRO A 353 31.11 16.28 17.97
C PRO A 353 31.44 17.56 18.73
N ASN A 354 32.05 18.57 18.06
CA ASN A 354 32.44 19.84 18.68
C ASN A 354 31.47 21.00 18.34
N ALA A 355 30.44 20.75 17.55
CA ALA A 355 29.55 21.80 17.04
C ALA A 355 28.42 22.16 18.01
N TRP A 356 28.35 21.62 19.23
CA TRP A 356 27.40 22.02 20.24
C TRP A 356 27.78 23.34 20.93
N PRO A 357 26.78 24.10 21.38
CA PRO A 357 25.33 23.88 21.27
C PRO A 357 24.81 24.17 19.86
N TYR A 358 23.61 23.67 19.56
CA TYR A 358 22.92 23.85 18.28
C TYR A 358 23.63 23.20 17.09
N ASN A 359 23.88 21.89 17.22
CA ASN A 359 24.66 21.15 16.29
C ASN A 359 23.86 20.81 15.00
N THR A 360 24.24 21.41 13.87
CA THR A 360 23.65 21.22 12.55
C THR A 360 24.24 20.06 11.76
N SER A 361 25.22 19.32 12.29
CA SER A 361 25.95 18.28 11.55
C SER A 361 25.29 16.91 11.56
N TYR A 362 23.98 16.83 11.84
CA TYR A 362 23.23 15.59 11.85
C TYR A 362 22.91 15.11 10.42
N ASP A 363 22.73 13.80 10.28
CA ASP A 363 22.33 13.20 9.02
C ASP A 363 20.83 13.44 8.76
N GLY A 364 20.52 13.94 7.56
CA GLY A 364 19.16 14.07 7.05
C GLY A 364 18.84 13.00 6.01
N TRP A 365 17.58 12.55 5.96
CA TRP A 365 17.13 11.68 4.88
C TRP A 365 17.25 12.41 3.54
N TRP A 366 17.96 11.80 2.58
CA TRP A 366 18.35 12.41 1.30
C TRP A 366 19.01 13.80 1.46
N ALA A 367 19.76 14.00 2.55
CA ALA A 367 20.40 15.25 2.92
C ALA A 367 19.44 16.44 3.18
N HIS A 368 18.15 16.16 3.42
CA HIS A 368 17.20 17.18 3.87
C HIS A 368 17.39 17.46 5.36
N ASP A 369 17.77 18.69 5.70
CA ASP A 369 17.99 19.10 7.08
C ASP A 369 16.70 19.26 7.89
N THR A 370 15.55 19.35 7.21
CA THR A 370 14.22 19.34 7.82
C THR A 370 13.70 17.94 8.16
N LEU A 371 14.40 16.89 7.69
CA LEU A 371 14.04 15.48 7.86
C LEU A 371 15.19 14.68 8.48
N PRO A 372 15.50 14.90 9.78
CA PRO A 372 16.56 14.15 10.47
C PRO A 372 16.37 12.64 10.38
N LYS A 373 17.40 11.92 9.89
CA LYS A 373 17.41 10.46 9.79
C LYS A 373 17.51 9.83 11.18
N LEU A 374 16.66 8.87 11.49
CA LEU A 374 16.66 8.16 12.76
C LEU A 374 17.74 7.07 12.80
N ASN A 375 18.56 7.09 13.87
CA ASN A 375 19.70 6.17 14.04
C ASN A 375 19.36 5.01 14.97
N TYR A 376 18.64 4.04 14.47
CA TYR A 376 18.22 2.85 15.21
C TYR A 376 19.39 1.96 15.64
N GLU A 377 20.43 1.83 14.80
CA GLU A 377 21.63 1.05 15.08
C GLU A 377 22.43 1.67 16.24
N GLY A 378 22.32 3.00 16.41
CA GLY A 378 22.99 3.73 17.49
C GLY A 378 22.20 3.81 18.79
N SER A 379 20.90 3.42 18.80
CA SER A 379 20.05 3.56 19.97
C SER A 379 19.00 2.47 20.12
N ARG A 380 19.23 1.55 21.07
CA ARG A 380 18.23 0.55 21.46
C ARG A 380 16.97 1.18 22.06
N GLU A 381 17.08 2.32 22.72
CA GLU A 381 15.95 3.05 23.28
C GLU A 381 15.02 3.57 22.19
N LEU A 382 15.57 4.16 21.12
CA LEU A 382 14.79 4.56 19.95
C LEU A 382 14.11 3.37 19.29
N TYR A 383 14.85 2.28 19.09
CA TYR A 383 14.33 1.04 18.53
C TYR A 383 13.10 0.54 19.27
N ASP A 384 13.23 0.37 20.59
CA ASP A 384 12.14 -0.11 21.45
C ASP A 384 10.99 0.90 21.54
N TYR A 385 11.29 2.21 21.43
CA TYR A 385 10.28 3.26 21.43
C TYR A 385 9.36 3.13 20.19
N ILE A 386 9.92 3.00 19.01
CA ILE A 386 9.11 2.90 17.78
C ILE A 386 8.33 1.59 17.74
N LEU A 387 8.87 0.48 18.24
CA LEU A 387 8.08 -0.75 18.39
C LEU A 387 6.87 -0.54 19.32
N ARG A 388 7.04 0.20 20.44
CA ARG A 388 5.91 0.57 21.31
C ARG A 388 4.90 1.49 20.63
N VAL A 389 5.34 2.43 19.80
CA VAL A 389 4.44 3.26 18.99
C VAL A 389 3.61 2.38 18.06
N GLY A 390 4.26 1.44 17.36
CA GLY A 390 3.58 0.47 16.50
C GLY A 390 2.48 -0.31 17.23
N GLN A 391 2.74 -0.73 18.48
CA GLN A 391 1.77 -1.45 19.31
C GLN A 391 0.68 -0.53 19.87
N LYS A 392 1.04 0.67 20.34
CA LYS A 392 0.14 1.61 21.00
C LYS A 392 -1.10 1.90 20.17
N TRP A 393 -0.92 2.27 18.92
CA TRP A 393 -2.02 2.73 18.07
C TRP A 393 -2.94 1.59 17.60
N VAL A 394 -2.43 0.37 17.49
CA VAL A 394 -3.26 -0.81 17.17
C VAL A 394 -3.92 -1.44 18.40
N SER A 395 -3.66 -0.90 19.59
CA SER A 395 -4.22 -1.34 20.88
C SER A 395 -5.30 -0.37 21.37
N ALA A 396 -6.07 -0.82 22.37
CA ALA A 396 -7.02 0.04 23.06
C ALA A 396 -6.32 1.25 23.72
N PRO A 397 -6.92 2.44 23.68
CA PRO A 397 -8.29 2.74 23.22
C PRO A 397 -8.41 3.03 21.72
N TYR A 398 -7.29 3.10 20.98
CA TYR A 398 -7.27 3.53 19.58
C TYR A 398 -7.75 2.43 18.64
N ASN A 399 -7.27 1.17 18.82
CA ASN A 399 -7.67 -0.01 18.05
C ASN A 399 -7.60 0.16 16.53
N VAL A 400 -6.57 0.84 16.03
CA VAL A 400 -6.35 1.01 14.58
C VAL A 400 -6.14 -0.35 13.93
N ASP A 401 -6.64 -0.54 12.72
CA ASP A 401 -6.61 -1.83 12.02
C ASP A 401 -5.31 -2.09 11.24
N GLY A 402 -4.34 -1.19 11.31
CA GLY A 402 -3.02 -1.41 10.72
C GLY A 402 -2.24 -0.15 10.38
N TRP A 403 -1.11 -0.37 9.72
CA TRP A 403 -0.14 0.63 9.33
C TRP A 403 0.11 0.63 7.83
N ARG A 404 0.16 1.81 7.22
CA ARG A 404 0.93 2.07 6.00
C ARG A 404 2.29 2.61 6.45
N LEU A 405 3.36 2.07 5.92
CA LEU A 405 4.73 2.41 6.32
C LEU A 405 5.39 3.26 5.24
N ASP A 406 5.70 4.49 5.60
CA ASP A 406 6.36 5.47 4.74
C ASP A 406 7.80 5.05 4.46
N VAL A 407 8.22 5.09 3.18
CA VAL A 407 9.57 4.76 2.69
C VAL A 407 10.22 3.59 3.43
N ALA A 408 9.46 2.51 3.60
CA ALA A 408 9.79 1.41 4.51
C ALA A 408 11.15 0.74 4.23
N ALA A 409 11.57 0.68 2.96
CA ALA A 409 12.85 0.10 2.57
C ALA A 409 14.07 0.96 2.95
N ASP A 410 13.86 2.26 3.21
CA ASP A 410 14.94 3.20 3.56
C ASP A 410 15.27 3.19 5.06
N LEU A 411 14.44 2.56 5.91
CA LEU A 411 14.65 2.55 7.35
C LEU A 411 15.94 1.85 7.75
N GLY A 412 16.70 2.49 8.64
CA GLY A 412 18.02 2.03 9.09
C GLY A 412 19.13 2.42 8.12
N HIS A 413 20.34 1.88 8.34
CA HIS A 413 21.54 2.21 7.56
C HIS A 413 22.10 0.98 6.81
N SER A 414 21.50 -0.20 7.01
CA SER A 414 21.87 -1.41 6.28
C SER A 414 20.63 -2.25 5.95
N ASN A 415 20.73 -3.02 4.86
CA ASN A 415 19.64 -3.88 4.42
C ASN A 415 19.31 -4.97 5.45
N ASP A 416 20.33 -5.58 6.05
CA ASP A 416 20.13 -6.62 7.08
C ASP A 416 19.43 -6.06 8.31
N PHE A 417 19.77 -4.83 8.71
CA PHE A 417 19.10 -4.13 9.81
C PHE A 417 17.64 -3.83 9.47
N ASN A 418 17.37 -3.33 8.25
CA ASN A 418 16.03 -3.03 7.77
C ASN A 418 15.11 -4.27 7.89
N HIS A 419 15.55 -5.41 7.35
CA HIS A 419 14.83 -6.67 7.46
C HIS A 419 14.59 -7.09 8.92
N GLN A 420 15.62 -6.99 9.78
CA GLN A 420 15.46 -7.37 11.20
C GLN A 420 14.47 -6.45 11.92
N PHE A 421 14.51 -5.13 11.65
CA PHE A 421 13.58 -4.18 12.24
C PHE A 421 12.13 -4.51 11.87
N TRP A 422 11.85 -4.79 10.59
CA TRP A 422 10.48 -5.07 10.14
C TRP A 422 9.96 -6.40 10.67
N LYS A 423 10.82 -7.39 10.91
CA LYS A 423 10.44 -8.64 11.61
C LYS A 423 10.00 -8.36 13.04
N ASP A 424 10.77 -7.57 13.76
CA ASP A 424 10.45 -7.22 15.14
C ASP A 424 9.23 -6.31 15.22
N PHE A 425 9.07 -5.37 14.27
CA PHE A 425 7.89 -4.52 14.15
C PHE A 425 6.62 -5.35 13.90
N ARG A 426 6.67 -6.28 12.92
CA ARG A 426 5.56 -7.20 12.68
C ARG A 426 5.20 -7.98 13.93
N LYS A 427 6.18 -8.58 14.58
CA LYS A 427 5.98 -9.33 15.81
C LYS A 427 5.30 -8.50 16.91
N ALA A 428 5.75 -7.26 17.09
CA ALA A 428 5.18 -6.33 18.05
C ALA A 428 3.72 -5.97 17.70
N VAL A 429 3.46 -5.57 16.47
CA VAL A 429 2.12 -5.18 15.99
C VAL A 429 1.15 -6.35 16.05
N LYS A 430 1.52 -7.52 15.52
CA LYS A 430 0.66 -8.70 15.48
C LYS A 430 0.40 -9.30 16.89
N ALA A 431 1.33 -9.11 17.82
CA ALA A 431 1.10 -9.48 19.23
C ALA A 431 0.03 -8.61 19.90
N ALA A 432 -0.06 -7.33 19.50
CA ALA A 432 -1.06 -6.39 20.02
C ALA A 432 -2.41 -6.54 19.27
N ASN A 433 -2.37 -6.68 17.95
CA ASN A 433 -3.54 -6.88 17.10
C ASN A 433 -3.20 -7.86 15.95
N PRO A 434 -3.52 -9.15 16.07
CA PRO A 434 -3.20 -10.14 15.04
C PRO A 434 -3.90 -9.87 13.70
N ASN A 435 -4.97 -9.08 13.68
CA ASN A 435 -5.70 -8.69 12.47
C ASN A 435 -5.26 -7.33 11.89
N ALA A 436 -4.22 -6.68 12.45
CA ALA A 436 -3.69 -5.46 11.89
C ALA A 436 -2.94 -5.74 10.58
N ILE A 437 -3.19 -4.96 9.53
CA ILE A 437 -2.40 -5.02 8.29
C ILE A 437 -1.12 -4.22 8.41
N ILE A 438 -0.06 -4.70 7.78
CA ILE A 438 1.22 -4.00 7.62
C ILE A 438 1.45 -3.83 6.12
N LEU A 439 1.15 -2.64 5.61
CA LEU A 439 1.23 -2.26 4.22
C LEU A 439 2.40 -1.29 4.03
N ALA A 440 3.37 -1.62 3.19
CA ALA A 440 4.55 -0.78 2.99
C ALA A 440 4.46 0.06 1.71
N GLU A 441 4.93 1.29 1.78
CA GLU A 441 5.32 2.01 0.58
C GLU A 441 6.68 1.48 0.12
N HIS A 442 6.72 0.99 -1.11
CA HIS A 442 7.94 0.51 -1.74
C HIS A 442 7.87 0.63 -3.26
N TYR A 443 8.93 1.12 -3.86
CA TYR A 443 9.12 1.15 -5.31
C TYR A 443 10.03 -0.02 -5.72
N GLY A 444 9.65 -0.71 -6.79
CA GLY A 444 10.40 -1.86 -7.30
C GLY A 444 9.95 -3.21 -6.71
N ASN A 445 10.85 -4.19 -6.69
CA ASN A 445 10.51 -5.56 -6.30
C ASN A 445 10.44 -5.75 -4.77
N PRO A 446 9.26 -6.01 -4.17
CA PRO A 446 9.09 -6.16 -2.73
C PRO A 446 9.32 -7.59 -2.22
N GLU A 447 9.68 -8.56 -3.09
CA GLU A 447 9.77 -9.99 -2.77
C GLU A 447 10.61 -10.28 -1.52
N GLY A 448 11.67 -9.48 -1.29
CA GLY A 448 12.56 -9.62 -0.14
C GLY A 448 11.86 -9.51 1.22
N TRP A 449 10.80 -8.71 1.31
CA TRP A 449 10.05 -8.41 2.54
C TRP A 449 8.71 -9.16 2.65
N LEU A 450 8.24 -9.79 1.57
CA LEU A 450 6.94 -10.47 1.52
C LEU A 450 7.07 -11.98 1.78
N LYS A 451 7.79 -12.36 2.85
CA LYS A 451 8.03 -13.76 3.23
C LYS A 451 7.19 -14.24 4.42
N GLY A 452 6.26 -13.42 4.89
CA GLY A 452 5.35 -13.73 5.98
C GLY A 452 5.84 -13.30 7.36
N ASP A 453 7.04 -12.77 7.47
CA ASP A 453 7.66 -12.34 8.72
C ASP A 453 7.93 -10.83 8.81
N GLU A 454 7.65 -10.06 7.74
CA GLU A 454 7.85 -8.60 7.67
C GLU A 454 6.55 -7.90 7.26
N TRP A 455 6.43 -7.40 6.03
CA TRP A 455 5.21 -6.74 5.54
C TRP A 455 4.16 -7.77 5.10
N ASP A 456 2.89 -7.40 5.20
CA ASP A 456 1.79 -8.18 4.61
C ASP A 456 1.65 -7.92 3.12
N THR A 457 1.85 -6.66 2.69
CA THR A 457 1.63 -6.20 1.33
C THR A 457 2.28 -4.83 1.09
N VAL A 458 2.12 -4.31 -0.13
CA VAL A 458 2.66 -3.02 -0.57
C VAL A 458 1.63 -2.16 -1.29
N MET A 459 1.91 -0.86 -1.42
CA MET A 459 1.28 0.02 -2.40
C MET A 459 1.68 -0.48 -3.81
N ASN A 460 0.70 -0.82 -4.64
CA ASN A 460 0.92 -1.55 -5.88
C ASN A 460 1.25 -0.61 -7.05
N TYR A 461 2.39 0.05 -6.97
CA TYR A 461 2.83 1.00 -7.99
C TYR A 461 3.17 0.28 -9.30
N ASP A 462 4.06 -0.71 -9.25
CA ASP A 462 4.64 -1.32 -10.45
C ASP A 462 3.69 -2.31 -11.14
N ALA A 463 2.88 -3.05 -10.37
CA ALA A 463 1.95 -4.03 -10.94
C ALA A 463 0.57 -3.46 -11.29
N PHE A 464 0.23 -2.22 -10.88
CA PHE A 464 -1.08 -1.63 -11.14
C PHE A 464 -1.00 -0.17 -11.57
N MET A 465 -0.55 0.76 -10.70
CA MET A 465 -0.63 2.19 -10.97
C MET A 465 0.08 2.59 -12.26
N GLU A 466 1.33 2.18 -12.41
CA GLU A 466 2.17 2.57 -13.53
C GLU A 466 1.67 2.00 -14.86
N PRO A 467 1.47 0.67 -15.02
CA PRO A 467 1.01 0.11 -16.28
C PRO A 467 -0.38 0.61 -16.70
N LEU A 468 -1.30 0.76 -15.75
CA LEU A 468 -2.64 1.26 -16.07
C LEU A 468 -2.61 2.74 -16.47
N THR A 469 -1.76 3.53 -15.80
CA THR A 469 -1.60 4.96 -16.11
C THR A 469 -1.16 5.19 -17.55
N TRP A 470 -0.02 4.64 -17.96
CA TRP A 470 0.46 4.88 -19.32
C TRP A 470 -0.37 4.15 -20.39
N PHE A 471 -0.99 3.02 -20.06
CA PHE A 471 -1.91 2.35 -21.00
C PHE A 471 -3.11 3.22 -21.35
N LEU A 472 -3.72 3.87 -20.35
CA LEU A 472 -4.90 4.71 -20.54
C LEU A 472 -4.59 6.13 -20.99
N THR A 473 -3.47 6.71 -20.54
CA THR A 473 -3.18 8.13 -20.71
C THR A 473 -1.92 8.42 -21.51
N GLY A 474 -1.06 7.44 -21.74
CA GLY A 474 0.28 7.64 -22.30
C GLY A 474 1.25 8.35 -21.33
N MET A 475 0.77 8.78 -20.15
CA MET A 475 1.60 9.49 -19.19
C MET A 475 2.20 8.51 -18.17
N GLU A 476 3.44 8.77 -17.74
CA GLU A 476 3.95 8.11 -16.54
C GLU A 476 3.24 8.65 -15.28
N LYS A 477 3.41 7.99 -14.12
CA LYS A 477 2.63 8.28 -12.89
C LYS A 477 2.82 9.69 -12.31
N HIS A 478 3.91 10.37 -12.63
CA HIS A 478 4.16 11.75 -12.23
C HIS A 478 3.80 12.80 -13.30
N SER A 479 3.36 12.33 -14.48
CA SER A 479 3.17 13.15 -15.70
C SER A 479 4.43 13.91 -16.15
N ASP A 480 5.61 13.33 -15.91
CA ASP A 480 6.88 13.91 -16.35
C ASP A 480 7.20 13.53 -17.80
N GLU A 481 6.70 12.40 -18.28
CA GLU A 481 6.97 11.87 -19.62
C GLU A 481 5.68 11.40 -20.30
N TYR A 482 5.57 11.68 -21.61
CA TYR A 482 4.51 11.12 -22.47
C TYR A 482 5.09 10.01 -23.34
N ARG A 483 4.48 8.83 -23.28
CA ARG A 483 4.88 7.60 -23.96
C ARG A 483 3.80 7.15 -24.94
N GLU A 484 3.83 7.72 -26.14
CA GLU A 484 2.89 7.37 -27.22
C GLU A 484 2.94 5.88 -27.59
N ASP A 485 4.11 5.24 -27.46
CA ASP A 485 4.35 3.83 -27.76
C ASP A 485 3.65 2.88 -26.76
N LEU A 486 3.31 3.36 -25.56
CA LEU A 486 2.63 2.61 -24.50
C LEU A 486 1.12 2.86 -24.46
N LEU A 487 0.65 3.99 -25.00
CA LEU A 487 -0.77 4.33 -25.01
C LEU A 487 -1.57 3.28 -25.80
N GLY A 488 -2.50 2.60 -25.12
CA GLY A 488 -3.34 1.55 -25.70
C GLY A 488 -2.59 0.27 -26.09
N ASN A 489 -1.32 0.12 -25.72
CA ASN A 489 -0.52 -1.05 -26.03
C ASN A 489 -0.82 -2.19 -25.04
N SER A 490 -1.78 -3.06 -25.40
CA SER A 490 -2.25 -4.15 -24.56
C SER A 490 -1.18 -5.23 -24.29
N GLU A 491 -0.24 -5.45 -25.21
CA GLU A 491 0.84 -6.42 -25.01
C GLU A 491 1.82 -5.92 -23.94
N ALA A 492 2.24 -4.67 -24.03
CA ALA A 492 3.09 -4.03 -23.02
C ALA A 492 2.40 -3.98 -21.66
N PHE A 493 1.10 -3.62 -21.63
CA PHE A 493 0.29 -3.55 -20.42
C PHE A 493 0.21 -4.90 -19.69
N ILE A 494 -0.23 -5.95 -20.39
CA ILE A 494 -0.37 -7.29 -19.82
C ILE A 494 1.01 -7.85 -19.41
N GLY A 495 2.04 -7.57 -20.22
CA GLY A 495 3.41 -7.98 -19.94
C GLY A 495 3.96 -7.36 -18.65
N ALA A 496 3.76 -6.05 -18.46
CA ALA A 496 4.18 -5.33 -17.26
C ALA A 496 3.42 -5.84 -16.02
N MET A 497 2.08 -5.92 -16.09
CA MET A 497 1.28 -6.43 -14.98
C MET A 497 1.71 -7.84 -14.56
N LYS A 498 1.81 -8.78 -15.49
CA LYS A 498 2.23 -10.16 -15.19
C LYS A 498 3.64 -10.21 -14.58
N THR A 499 4.54 -9.36 -15.07
CA THR A 499 5.93 -9.32 -14.57
C THR A 499 5.99 -8.88 -13.12
N HIS A 500 5.24 -7.84 -12.74
CA HIS A 500 5.29 -7.27 -11.40
C HIS A 500 4.38 -8.01 -10.41
N MET A 501 3.20 -8.49 -10.85
CA MET A 501 2.29 -9.27 -9.99
C MET A 501 2.94 -10.56 -9.46
N ARG A 502 3.82 -11.19 -10.23
CA ARG A 502 4.49 -12.42 -9.79
C ARG A 502 5.45 -12.23 -8.62
N ALA A 503 5.92 -11.00 -8.37
CA ALA A 503 6.73 -10.66 -7.21
C ALA A 503 5.92 -10.59 -5.91
N LEU A 504 4.59 -10.70 -6.02
CA LEU A 504 3.64 -10.69 -4.92
C LEU A 504 3.03 -12.09 -4.77
N HIS A 505 3.11 -12.68 -3.58
CA HIS A 505 2.33 -13.87 -3.27
C HIS A 505 0.85 -13.54 -3.33
N MET A 506 0.00 -14.54 -3.62
CA MET A 506 -1.43 -14.31 -3.79
C MET A 506 -2.06 -13.62 -2.57
N SER A 507 -1.65 -13.96 -1.34
CA SER A 507 -2.13 -13.31 -0.12
C SER A 507 -1.77 -11.82 -0.08
N ALA A 508 -0.52 -11.47 -0.41
CA ALA A 508 -0.06 -10.08 -0.51
C ALA A 508 -0.73 -9.35 -1.69
N LEU A 509 -0.89 -10.02 -2.84
CA LEU A 509 -1.53 -9.45 -4.02
C LEU A 509 -3.02 -9.11 -3.78
N GLN A 510 -3.75 -9.96 -3.06
CA GLN A 510 -5.16 -9.72 -2.72
C GLN A 510 -5.36 -8.57 -1.73
N THR A 511 -4.33 -8.16 -1.01
CA THR A 511 -4.33 -7.05 -0.06
C THR A 511 -3.51 -5.85 -0.54
N ALA A 512 -2.91 -5.93 -1.73
CA ALA A 512 -2.13 -4.84 -2.30
C ALA A 512 -3.00 -3.60 -2.56
N MET A 513 -2.46 -2.42 -2.23
CA MET A 513 -3.17 -1.16 -2.44
C MET A 513 -3.08 -0.75 -3.91
N ASN A 514 -4.15 -1.01 -4.66
CA ASN A 514 -4.30 -0.57 -6.03
C ASN A 514 -4.90 0.84 -6.07
N GLU A 515 -4.20 1.76 -6.71
CA GLU A 515 -4.64 3.16 -6.82
C GLU A 515 -4.20 3.76 -8.16
N LEU A 516 -4.90 4.78 -8.63
CA LEU A 516 -4.56 5.49 -9.87
C LEU A 516 -3.69 6.71 -9.62
N SER A 517 -3.77 7.29 -8.43
CA SER A 517 -2.95 8.41 -7.96
C SER A 517 -3.09 8.55 -6.45
N ASN A 518 -2.11 9.19 -5.82
CA ASN A 518 -2.12 9.54 -4.41
C ASN A 518 -1.51 10.94 -4.23
N HIS A 519 -1.18 11.31 -3.00
CA HIS A 519 -0.61 12.63 -2.66
C HIS A 519 0.79 12.89 -3.23
N ASP A 520 1.54 11.85 -3.62
CA ASP A 520 2.90 11.95 -4.21
C ASP A 520 2.91 11.98 -5.74
N HIS A 521 1.82 11.56 -6.36
CA HIS A 521 1.72 11.43 -7.81
C HIS A 521 0.82 12.49 -8.41
N SER A 522 1.03 12.81 -9.68
CA SER A 522 0.10 13.70 -10.39
C SER A 522 -1.31 13.10 -10.42
N ARG A 523 -2.33 13.95 -10.45
CA ARG A 523 -3.71 13.50 -10.46
C ARG A 523 -4.01 12.70 -11.73
N PHE A 524 -4.61 11.52 -11.58
CA PHE A 524 -4.98 10.69 -12.71
C PHE A 524 -5.88 11.46 -13.71
N LEU A 525 -6.86 12.21 -13.22
CA LEU A 525 -7.75 12.99 -14.06
C LEU A 525 -7.00 14.02 -14.93
N THR A 526 -5.95 14.65 -14.40
CA THR A 526 -5.11 15.59 -15.15
C THR A 526 -4.27 14.87 -16.20
N ARG A 527 -3.75 13.68 -15.90
CA ARG A 527 -3.00 12.86 -16.86
C ARG A 527 -3.81 12.48 -18.11
N THR A 528 -5.14 12.44 -18.01
CA THR A 528 -6.02 12.15 -19.16
C THR A 528 -5.93 13.17 -20.28
N ASN A 529 -5.39 14.37 -20.04
CA ASN A 529 -5.18 15.39 -21.08
C ASN A 529 -3.91 15.18 -21.92
N HIS A 530 -3.10 14.16 -21.62
CA HIS A 530 -1.86 13.78 -22.34
C HIS A 530 -0.76 14.87 -22.31
N ARG A 531 -0.77 15.73 -21.28
CA ARG A 531 0.24 16.80 -21.15
C ARG A 531 1.22 16.49 -20.02
N VAL A 532 2.47 16.80 -20.25
CA VAL A 532 3.47 16.88 -19.18
C VAL A 532 3.08 18.04 -18.28
N GLY A 533 2.90 17.76 -16.99
CA GLY A 533 2.29 18.74 -16.08
C GLY A 533 2.50 18.47 -14.60
N ARG A 534 3.65 17.89 -14.21
CA ARG A 534 3.98 17.74 -12.81
C ARG A 534 4.06 19.10 -12.13
N ILE A 535 3.47 19.24 -10.93
CA ILE A 535 3.39 20.49 -10.18
C ILE A 535 4.75 21.14 -9.93
N SER A 536 5.81 20.34 -9.70
CA SER A 536 7.17 20.82 -9.46
C SER A 536 7.81 21.50 -10.66
N TYR A 537 7.35 21.21 -11.89
CA TYR A 537 7.89 21.78 -13.12
C TYR A 537 6.94 22.78 -13.77
N ALA A 538 5.67 22.45 -13.83
CA ALA A 538 4.67 23.21 -14.57
C ALA A 538 3.81 24.13 -13.70
N GLY A 539 3.92 23.99 -12.37
CA GLY A 539 3.14 24.74 -11.41
C GLY A 539 1.75 24.14 -11.12
N PRO A 540 1.08 24.63 -10.08
CA PRO A 540 -0.19 24.06 -9.61
C PRO A 540 -1.35 24.25 -10.57
N GLU A 541 -1.35 25.32 -11.40
CA GLU A 541 -2.39 25.54 -12.40
C GLU A 541 -2.35 24.43 -13.47
N ALA A 542 -1.16 24.12 -14.00
CA ALA A 542 -0.99 23.05 -14.99
C ALA A 542 -1.37 21.67 -14.42
N ALA A 543 -1.05 21.41 -13.16
CA ALA A 543 -1.45 20.18 -12.46
C ALA A 543 -2.97 20.06 -12.24
N SER A 544 -3.73 21.13 -12.43
CA SER A 544 -5.19 21.19 -12.33
C SER A 544 -5.88 21.32 -13.69
N GLU A 545 -5.12 21.40 -14.80
CA GLU A 545 -5.63 21.70 -16.12
C GLU A 545 -6.27 20.46 -16.78
N GLY A 546 -7.56 20.57 -17.03
CA GLY A 546 -8.32 19.75 -17.95
C GLY A 546 -8.45 18.26 -17.60
N VAL A 547 -9.63 17.74 -17.86
CA VAL A 547 -9.92 16.30 -17.84
C VAL A 547 -10.40 15.91 -19.22
N ASN A 548 -9.84 14.85 -19.83
CA ASN A 548 -10.39 14.27 -21.04
C ASN A 548 -11.53 13.29 -20.69
N PRO A 549 -12.81 13.64 -20.94
CA PRO A 549 -13.93 12.79 -20.53
C PRO A 549 -13.98 11.43 -21.25
N ALA A 550 -13.35 11.29 -22.42
CA ALA A 550 -13.32 10.01 -23.13
C ALA A 550 -12.36 9.05 -22.43
N VAL A 551 -11.13 9.48 -22.17
CA VAL A 551 -10.14 8.68 -21.42
C VAL A 551 -10.62 8.35 -20.01
N MET A 552 -11.29 9.30 -19.32
CA MET A 552 -11.87 9.05 -18.03
C MET A 552 -12.95 7.95 -18.07
N ARG A 553 -13.81 7.92 -19.10
CA ARG A 553 -14.80 6.85 -19.26
C ARG A 553 -14.15 5.49 -19.52
N GLU A 554 -13.07 5.44 -20.30
CA GLU A 554 -12.30 4.21 -20.51
C GLU A 554 -11.73 3.70 -19.18
N ALA A 555 -11.11 4.59 -18.39
CA ALA A 555 -10.56 4.25 -17.09
C ALA A 555 -11.61 3.68 -16.11
N VAL A 556 -12.82 4.25 -16.09
CA VAL A 556 -13.92 3.75 -15.25
C VAL A 556 -14.45 2.39 -15.73
N THR A 557 -14.23 2.04 -17.00
CA THR A 557 -14.69 0.77 -17.58
C THR A 557 -13.72 -0.38 -17.29
N ILE A 558 -12.45 -0.10 -17.17
CA ILE A 558 -11.38 -1.08 -16.85
C ILE A 558 -11.28 -1.30 -15.35
#